data_702c82423d59c5bcc8b17de14b4727c9
#
_entry.id   702c82423d59c5bcc8b17de14b4727c9
#
_cell.length_a   1.000
_cell.length_b   1.000
_cell.length_c   1.000
_cell.angle_alpha   90.00
_cell.angle_beta   90.00
_cell.angle_gamma   90.00
#
_symmetry.space_group_name_H-M   'P 1'
#
loop_
_entity.id
_entity.type
_entity.pdbx_description
1 polymer ?
#
loop_
_entity_poly.entity_id
_entity_poly.type
_entity_poly.pdbx_seq_one_letter_code
_entity_poly.pdbx_strand_id
1 'polypeptide(L)'
;MSLKHKLIFLLTLFLFGIISYRIYQIRFIRHDYYLEAYQKNTIKNITYKDAPRGRILDRNGIVILDNKKINIITYRKLNKSSIQDEIKLSYKLANILSSTTEATTDELKRFYMLNNNTDYLLSTKELESYKYREITSKDIEELKFNRLNEEISKYTLKDRIAIHIYYLLNKGYSYDTKIIQENVSDNICATTLEENIEGLNCDYKYIRDLKYENLSSIIGNLGFISKENKNTYLNKGYNIKELVGISGLELEYEDTLHGTRAIYQVGEDNTTTLIQDEIPGQDLTLSIDLSIQEKLEGIIKSNLEKSKIMANTEYFNSAYALISDPSTFQILALSGKKILDNNEFQDITLDIFNNGFTVGSVVKGASHTVGYINNAISIGKKINDACVKLYNVPEKCSFKRLGYIDDISALKMSSNYYQFITAIKVANQEYHANMHLEVTKETFDKYREIFKNYGLGSTTYIDFPQEFTGIEGTTIAPDLYLNLTIGQYDTYSLLGLLSYINTIANNGTRKYLSLTLKENKVVDTIPLEEKNMSRIKEGFYQVATKGTGRGYINTKYIPAGKTGTAQNYYDGKINTINQTFIGYAPKDNPKYSFVIISPNISYENEKRNFVAPVTKNITKEISDYLFTK
;
A
#
# COMPACT_ATOMS: atom_id res chain seq x y z
N MET A 1 -27.76 -5.61 -67.29
CA MET A 1 -27.88 -6.62 -66.20
C MET A 1 -29.33 -7.08 -66.10
N SER A 2 -29.61 -8.36 -66.36
CA SER A 2 -30.98 -8.87 -66.34
C SER A 2 -31.58 -8.78 -64.91
N LEU A 3 -32.93 -8.73 -64.81
CA LEU A 3 -33.65 -8.62 -63.55
C LEU A 3 -33.19 -9.72 -62.56
N LYS A 4 -32.89 -10.92 -63.06
CA LYS A 4 -32.34 -12.03 -62.27
C LYS A 4 -31.00 -11.73 -61.60
N HIS A 5 -30.09 -11.04 -62.30
CA HIS A 5 -28.77 -10.67 -61.73
C HIS A 5 -28.90 -9.58 -60.66
N LYS A 6 -29.85 -8.64 -60.80
CA LYS A 6 -30.14 -7.62 -59.77
C LYS A 6 -30.71 -8.26 -58.50
N LEU A 7 -31.60 -9.27 -58.68
CA LEU A 7 -32.20 -9.99 -57.56
C LEU A 7 -31.16 -10.81 -56.77
N ILE A 8 -30.27 -11.50 -57.48
CA ILE A 8 -29.17 -12.27 -56.87
C ILE A 8 -28.22 -11.33 -56.13
N PHE A 9 -27.89 -10.18 -56.72
CA PHE A 9 -27.01 -9.19 -56.05
C PHE A 9 -27.66 -8.62 -54.78
N LEU A 10 -28.95 -8.29 -54.80
CA LEU A 10 -29.68 -7.86 -53.61
C LEU A 10 -29.73 -8.95 -52.52
N LEU A 11 -29.94 -10.21 -52.92
CA LEU A 11 -29.96 -11.34 -51.98
C LEU A 11 -28.57 -11.57 -51.32
N THR A 12 -27.50 -11.47 -52.11
CA THR A 12 -26.12 -11.59 -51.57
C THR A 12 -25.76 -10.44 -50.64
N LEU A 13 -26.20 -9.22 -50.97
CA LEU A 13 -25.98 -8.03 -50.12
C LEU A 13 -26.75 -8.14 -48.80
N PHE A 14 -27.97 -8.66 -48.84
CA PHE A 14 -28.82 -8.94 -47.65
C PHE A 14 -28.18 -10.01 -46.76
N LEU A 15 -27.69 -11.11 -47.34
CA LEU A 15 -27.00 -12.17 -46.60
C LEU A 15 -25.70 -11.64 -45.96
N PHE A 16 -24.95 -10.81 -46.67
CA PHE A 16 -23.75 -10.17 -46.13
C PHE A 16 -24.08 -9.23 -44.97
N GLY A 17 -25.19 -8.49 -45.06
CA GLY A 17 -25.70 -7.68 -43.96
C GLY A 17 -26.05 -8.49 -42.71
N ILE A 18 -26.68 -9.65 -42.88
CA ILE A 18 -27.00 -10.57 -41.75
C ILE A 18 -25.72 -11.11 -41.11
N ILE A 19 -24.75 -11.53 -41.91
CA ILE A 19 -23.45 -12.04 -41.41
C ILE A 19 -22.69 -10.93 -40.65
N SER A 20 -22.61 -9.74 -41.23
CA SER A 20 -21.95 -8.59 -40.61
C SER A 20 -22.60 -8.22 -39.27
N TYR A 21 -23.96 -8.19 -39.24
CA TYR A 21 -24.73 -7.94 -38.01
C TYR A 21 -24.48 -9.03 -36.97
N ARG A 22 -24.35 -10.30 -37.40
CA ARG A 22 -24.07 -11.41 -36.48
C ARG A 22 -22.68 -11.35 -35.92
N ILE A 23 -21.70 -10.95 -36.74
CA ILE A 23 -20.32 -10.73 -36.29
C ILE A 23 -20.28 -9.55 -35.30
N TYR A 24 -21.02 -8.48 -35.58
CA TYR A 24 -21.11 -7.34 -34.65
C TYR A 24 -21.76 -7.74 -33.31
N GLN A 25 -22.83 -8.55 -33.33
CA GLN A 25 -23.45 -9.08 -32.10
C GLN A 25 -22.46 -9.92 -31.28
N ILE A 26 -21.70 -10.80 -31.94
CA ILE A 26 -20.71 -11.69 -31.26
C ILE A 26 -19.58 -10.86 -30.66
N ARG A 27 -19.09 -9.84 -31.39
CA ARG A 27 -17.90 -9.08 -31.00
C ARG A 27 -18.17 -7.94 -30.00
N PHE A 28 -19.34 -7.33 -30.04
CA PHE A 28 -19.64 -6.11 -29.27
C PHE A 28 -20.85 -6.22 -28.32
N ILE A 29 -21.94 -6.91 -28.71
CA ILE A 29 -23.17 -6.95 -27.90
C ILE A 29 -23.16 -8.15 -26.93
N ARG A 30 -22.67 -9.30 -27.38
CA ARG A 30 -22.70 -10.56 -26.63
C ARG A 30 -21.28 -11.15 -26.47
N HIS A 31 -20.28 -10.30 -26.50
CA HIS A 31 -18.88 -10.71 -26.41
C HIS A 31 -18.64 -11.61 -25.18
N ASP A 32 -19.07 -11.16 -24.00
CA ASP A 32 -18.86 -11.90 -22.74
C ASP A 32 -19.58 -13.26 -22.75
N TYR A 33 -20.78 -13.33 -23.28
CA TYR A 33 -21.52 -14.59 -23.40
C TYR A 33 -20.82 -15.60 -24.32
N TYR A 34 -20.35 -15.14 -25.50
CA TYR A 34 -19.65 -16.03 -26.42
C TYR A 34 -18.23 -16.34 -25.96
N LEU A 35 -17.59 -15.42 -25.27
CA LEU A 35 -16.29 -15.66 -24.65
C LEU A 35 -16.41 -16.73 -23.53
N GLU A 36 -17.43 -16.63 -22.69
CA GLU A 36 -17.75 -17.65 -21.68
C GLU A 36 -18.08 -19.01 -22.32
N ALA A 37 -18.89 -19.02 -23.37
CA ALA A 37 -19.25 -20.23 -24.10
C ALA A 37 -18.04 -20.87 -24.81
N TYR A 38 -17.16 -20.06 -25.40
CA TYR A 38 -15.90 -20.50 -26.00
C TYR A 38 -14.97 -21.09 -24.95
N GLN A 39 -14.73 -20.37 -23.86
CA GLN A 39 -13.94 -20.85 -22.75
C GLN A 39 -14.50 -22.15 -22.18
N LYS A 40 -15.81 -22.23 -21.97
CA LYS A 40 -16.50 -23.44 -21.49
C LYS A 40 -16.33 -24.65 -22.41
N ASN A 41 -16.30 -24.45 -23.72
CA ASN A 41 -16.12 -25.54 -24.70
C ASN A 41 -14.64 -25.90 -24.92
N THR A 42 -13.73 -24.93 -24.83
CA THR A 42 -12.28 -25.14 -24.99
C THR A 42 -11.66 -25.73 -23.74
N ILE A 43 -12.14 -25.35 -22.54
CA ILE A 43 -11.65 -25.82 -21.24
C ILE A 43 -11.85 -27.33 -21.03
N LYS A 44 -12.79 -27.97 -21.72
CA LYS A 44 -13.03 -29.41 -21.54
C LYS A 44 -11.80 -30.28 -21.77
N ASN A 45 -10.91 -29.83 -22.64
CA ASN A 45 -9.74 -30.61 -23.06
C ASN A 45 -8.40 -29.91 -22.78
N ILE A 46 -8.39 -28.82 -21.97
CA ILE A 46 -7.18 -28.07 -21.61
C ILE A 46 -7.15 -27.90 -20.11
N THR A 47 -6.02 -28.20 -19.51
CA THR A 47 -5.72 -27.86 -18.11
C THR A 47 -4.49 -26.99 -18.04
N TYR A 48 -4.43 -26.16 -17.01
CA TYR A 48 -3.35 -25.19 -16.79
C TYR A 48 -2.62 -25.53 -15.51
N LYS A 49 -1.33 -25.24 -15.49
CA LYS A 49 -0.50 -25.32 -14.30
C LYS A 49 0.19 -23.99 -14.10
N ASP A 50 0.06 -23.44 -12.89
CA ASP A 50 0.57 -22.12 -12.58
C ASP A 50 2.11 -22.13 -12.59
N ALA A 51 2.69 -21.09 -13.18
CA ALA A 51 4.12 -20.83 -13.12
C ALA A 51 4.50 -20.20 -11.77
N PRO A 52 5.73 -20.37 -11.30
CA PRO A 52 6.23 -19.59 -10.18
C PRO A 52 6.29 -18.12 -10.56
N ARG A 53 5.87 -17.26 -9.66
CA ARG A 53 6.02 -15.81 -9.82
C ARG A 53 7.49 -15.40 -9.66
N GLY A 54 7.87 -14.23 -10.17
CA GLY A 54 9.17 -13.64 -9.89
C GLY A 54 9.41 -13.49 -8.38
N ARG A 55 10.65 -13.65 -7.93
CA ARG A 55 11.05 -13.41 -6.55
C ARG A 55 11.20 -11.92 -6.29
N ILE A 56 11.09 -11.51 -5.03
CA ILE A 56 11.43 -10.14 -4.62
C ILE A 56 12.71 -10.21 -3.79
N LEU A 57 13.69 -9.42 -4.20
CA LEU A 57 15.04 -9.40 -3.63
C LEU A 57 15.33 -8.04 -3.02
N ASP A 58 16.19 -7.98 -2.00
CA ASP A 58 16.77 -6.72 -1.56
C ASP A 58 17.83 -6.20 -2.57
N ARG A 59 18.38 -5.03 -2.35
CA ARG A 59 19.40 -4.43 -3.22
C ARG A 59 20.67 -5.24 -3.35
N ASN A 60 20.95 -6.15 -2.42
CA ASN A 60 22.14 -7.00 -2.35
C ASN A 60 21.88 -8.41 -2.88
N GLY A 61 20.67 -8.69 -3.39
CA GLY A 61 20.24 -9.98 -3.91
C GLY A 61 19.74 -10.96 -2.85
N ILE A 62 19.50 -10.51 -1.61
CA ILE A 62 18.91 -11.34 -0.56
C ILE A 62 17.43 -11.51 -0.85
N VAL A 63 16.95 -12.76 -0.84
CA VAL A 63 15.54 -13.08 -1.13
C VAL A 63 14.64 -12.63 0.01
N ILE A 64 13.70 -11.74 -0.28
CA ILE A 64 12.67 -11.25 0.65
C ILE A 64 11.40 -12.09 0.51
N LEU A 65 10.97 -12.35 -0.72
CA LEU A 65 9.80 -13.15 -1.06
C LEU A 65 10.17 -14.17 -2.11
N ASP A 66 9.92 -15.43 -1.82
CA ASP A 66 10.18 -16.56 -2.71
C ASP A 66 8.88 -17.28 -3.09
N ASN A 67 9.03 -18.37 -3.84
CA ASN A 67 7.98 -19.34 -4.10
C ASN A 67 8.30 -20.65 -3.41
N LYS A 68 7.35 -21.15 -2.63
CA LYS A 68 7.42 -22.49 -2.04
C LYS A 68 6.53 -23.43 -2.83
N LYS A 69 7.10 -24.50 -3.34
CA LYS A 69 6.35 -25.59 -3.95
C LYS A 69 5.71 -26.42 -2.85
N ILE A 70 4.40 -26.61 -2.92
CA ILE A 70 3.63 -27.45 -2.00
C ILE A 70 2.86 -28.50 -2.79
N ASN A 71 2.75 -29.71 -2.23
CA ASN A 71 1.92 -30.74 -2.81
C ASN A 71 0.46 -30.49 -2.51
N ILE A 72 -0.38 -30.81 -3.48
CA ILE A 72 -1.84 -30.69 -3.40
C ILE A 72 -2.50 -31.97 -3.88
N ILE A 73 -3.60 -32.36 -3.25
CA ILE A 73 -4.46 -33.43 -3.76
C ILE A 73 -5.52 -32.81 -4.63
N THR A 74 -5.61 -33.26 -5.86
CA THR A 74 -6.57 -32.79 -6.86
C THR A 74 -7.51 -33.89 -7.29
N TYR A 75 -8.74 -33.50 -7.61
CA TYR A 75 -9.76 -34.41 -8.14
C TYR A 75 -10.40 -33.82 -9.39
N ARG A 76 -10.53 -34.66 -10.44
CA ARG A 76 -11.28 -34.36 -11.66
C ARG A 76 -12.31 -35.45 -11.90
N LYS A 77 -13.58 -35.04 -11.94
CA LYS A 77 -14.68 -35.96 -12.21
C LYS A 77 -14.66 -36.38 -13.68
N LEU A 78 -14.53 -37.67 -13.95
CA LEU A 78 -14.38 -38.21 -15.29
C LEU A 78 -15.71 -38.72 -15.86
N ASN A 79 -16.42 -39.48 -15.07
CA ASN A 79 -17.66 -40.12 -15.44
C ASN A 79 -18.83 -39.59 -14.61
N LYS A 80 -20.07 -39.85 -15.00
CA LYS A 80 -21.26 -39.59 -14.20
C LYS A 80 -21.23 -40.49 -12.96
N SER A 81 -20.64 -40.02 -11.86
CA SER A 81 -20.75 -40.68 -10.55
C SER A 81 -22.10 -40.35 -9.93
N SER A 82 -22.68 -41.29 -9.18
CA SER A 82 -23.87 -41.06 -8.40
C SER A 82 -23.52 -40.22 -7.15
N ILE A 83 -24.48 -39.53 -6.57
CA ILE A 83 -24.29 -38.81 -5.29
C ILE A 83 -23.75 -39.72 -4.21
N GLN A 84 -24.23 -40.97 -4.16
CA GLN A 84 -23.79 -41.95 -3.17
C GLN A 84 -22.32 -42.38 -3.37
N ASP A 85 -21.84 -42.45 -4.61
CA ASP A 85 -20.43 -42.77 -4.90
C ASP A 85 -19.52 -41.63 -4.47
N GLU A 86 -19.95 -40.39 -4.67
CA GLU A 86 -19.21 -39.19 -4.23
C GLU A 86 -19.16 -39.09 -2.71
N ILE A 87 -20.26 -39.44 -2.02
CA ILE A 87 -20.29 -39.49 -0.55
C ILE A 87 -19.32 -40.59 -0.07
N LYS A 88 -19.35 -41.81 -0.63
CA LYS A 88 -18.41 -42.87 -0.27
C LYS A 88 -16.97 -42.43 -0.48
N LEU A 89 -16.69 -41.77 -1.62
CA LEU A 89 -15.36 -41.24 -1.94
C LEU A 89 -14.93 -40.19 -0.89
N SER A 90 -15.83 -39.28 -0.50
CA SER A 90 -15.49 -38.24 0.48
C SER A 90 -15.12 -38.84 1.86
N TYR A 91 -15.83 -39.87 2.31
CA TYR A 91 -15.49 -40.61 3.54
C TYR A 91 -14.17 -41.40 3.42
N LYS A 92 -13.90 -41.97 2.23
CA LYS A 92 -12.62 -42.65 1.96
C LYS A 92 -11.46 -41.64 2.03
N LEU A 93 -11.60 -40.46 1.39
CA LEU A 93 -10.62 -39.42 1.42
C LEU A 93 -10.42 -38.83 2.83
N ALA A 94 -11.48 -38.68 3.62
CA ALA A 94 -11.37 -38.24 5.03
C ALA A 94 -10.52 -39.19 5.89
N ASN A 95 -10.38 -40.47 5.51
CA ASN A 95 -9.48 -41.40 6.20
C ASN A 95 -8.02 -41.33 5.75
N ILE A 96 -7.77 -40.94 4.51
CA ILE A 96 -6.43 -40.91 3.90
C ILE A 96 -5.78 -39.53 4.15
N LEU A 97 -6.57 -38.47 3.96
CA LEU A 97 -6.10 -37.11 4.07
C LEU A 97 -6.03 -36.67 5.54
N SER A 98 -5.00 -35.94 5.90
CA SER A 98 -4.82 -35.36 7.23
C SER A 98 -5.56 -34.00 7.39
N SER A 99 -6.70 -33.84 6.69
CA SER A 99 -7.48 -32.60 6.77
C SER A 99 -8.06 -32.40 8.16
N THR A 100 -7.97 -31.18 8.67
CA THR A 100 -8.62 -30.73 9.90
C THR A 100 -9.76 -29.75 9.63
N THR A 101 -10.00 -29.45 8.36
CA THR A 101 -11.05 -28.49 7.95
C THR A 101 -12.41 -29.17 8.01
N GLU A 102 -13.29 -28.64 8.84
CA GLU A 102 -14.66 -29.11 9.01
C GLU A 102 -15.63 -28.40 8.05
N ALA A 103 -16.71 -29.07 7.71
CA ALA A 103 -17.81 -28.48 6.98
C ALA A 103 -18.46 -27.34 7.79
N THR A 104 -18.83 -26.28 7.09
CA THR A 104 -19.61 -25.19 7.68
C THR A 104 -21.00 -25.66 8.12
N THR A 105 -21.63 -24.91 9.00
CA THR A 105 -23.03 -25.20 9.44
C THR A 105 -23.98 -25.32 8.24
N ASP A 106 -23.80 -24.50 7.22
CA ASP A 106 -24.59 -24.51 6.00
C ASP A 106 -24.35 -25.77 5.16
N GLU A 107 -23.08 -26.19 5.02
CA GLU A 107 -22.72 -27.42 4.35
C GLU A 107 -23.32 -28.65 5.05
N LEU A 108 -23.23 -28.70 6.38
CA LEU A 108 -23.82 -29.78 7.17
C LEU A 108 -25.33 -29.87 7.01
N LYS A 109 -26.06 -28.75 7.07
CA LYS A 109 -27.51 -28.71 6.89
C LYS A 109 -27.94 -29.14 5.50
N ARG A 110 -27.29 -28.59 4.46
CA ARG A 110 -27.55 -28.98 3.06
C ARG A 110 -27.26 -30.44 2.79
N PHE A 111 -26.15 -30.97 3.35
CA PHE A 111 -25.82 -32.39 3.23
C PHE A 111 -26.86 -33.26 3.93
N TYR A 112 -27.36 -32.86 5.10
CA TYR A 112 -28.43 -33.56 5.80
C TYR A 112 -29.70 -33.61 4.96
N MET A 113 -30.13 -32.46 4.40
CA MET A 113 -31.31 -32.38 3.54
C MET A 113 -31.19 -33.21 2.25
N LEU A 114 -29.97 -33.35 1.71
CA LEU A 114 -29.71 -34.16 0.50
C LEU A 114 -29.92 -35.66 0.75
N ASN A 115 -29.62 -36.13 1.97
CA ASN A 115 -29.55 -37.55 2.30
C ASN A 115 -30.71 -38.06 3.17
N ASN A 116 -31.56 -37.17 3.68
CA ASN A 116 -32.63 -37.54 4.60
C ASN A 116 -33.96 -36.91 4.21
N ASN A 117 -35.06 -37.61 4.49
CA ASN A 117 -36.36 -36.97 4.45
C ASN A 117 -36.49 -36.00 5.62
N THR A 118 -36.77 -34.75 5.32
CA THR A 118 -36.86 -33.65 6.30
C THR A 118 -38.29 -33.14 6.48
N ASP A 119 -39.31 -33.83 5.95
CA ASP A 119 -40.71 -33.40 6.07
C ASP A 119 -41.20 -33.42 7.52
N TYR A 120 -40.64 -34.28 8.36
CA TYR A 120 -40.95 -34.34 9.79
C TYR A 120 -40.60 -33.05 10.55
N LEU A 121 -39.79 -32.19 10.00
CA LEU A 121 -39.43 -30.88 10.57
C LEU A 121 -40.53 -29.84 10.42
N LEU A 122 -41.54 -30.12 9.58
CA LEU A 122 -42.65 -29.22 9.32
C LEU A 122 -43.88 -29.60 10.15
N SER A 123 -44.59 -28.61 10.65
CA SER A 123 -45.89 -28.78 11.26
C SER A 123 -46.97 -29.04 10.22
N THR A 124 -48.06 -29.70 10.65
CA THR A 124 -49.23 -29.97 9.80
C THR A 124 -49.76 -28.68 9.16
N LYS A 125 -49.74 -27.58 9.93
CA LYS A 125 -50.22 -26.27 9.48
C LYS A 125 -49.36 -25.68 8.34
N GLU A 126 -48.03 -25.81 8.42
CA GLU A 126 -47.10 -25.36 7.40
C GLU A 126 -47.24 -26.21 6.12
N LEU A 127 -47.44 -27.51 6.26
CA LEU A 127 -47.74 -28.39 5.11
C LEU A 127 -49.06 -28.04 4.41
N GLU A 128 -50.09 -27.66 5.19
CA GLU A 128 -51.35 -27.15 4.62
C GLU A 128 -51.18 -25.83 3.92
N SER A 129 -50.51 -24.84 4.54
CA SER A 129 -50.19 -23.55 3.89
C SER A 129 -49.39 -23.72 2.59
N TYR A 130 -48.48 -24.66 2.53
CA TYR A 130 -47.77 -25.00 1.30
C TYR A 130 -48.70 -25.61 0.24
N LYS A 131 -49.60 -26.54 0.65
CA LYS A 131 -50.58 -27.15 -0.23
C LYS A 131 -51.56 -26.12 -0.83
N TYR A 132 -51.95 -25.10 -0.07
CA TYR A 132 -52.78 -24.00 -0.52
C TYR A 132 -52.03 -22.85 -1.18
N ARG A 133 -50.70 -22.99 -1.39
CA ARG A 133 -49.79 -21.99 -2.03
C ARG A 133 -49.71 -20.65 -1.29
N GLU A 134 -49.95 -20.65 0.01
CA GLU A 134 -49.75 -19.49 0.90
C GLU A 134 -48.27 -19.23 1.16
N ILE A 135 -47.46 -20.29 1.15
CA ILE A 135 -46.00 -20.23 1.26
C ILE A 135 -45.35 -20.95 0.08
N THR A 136 -44.17 -20.55 -0.31
CA THR A 136 -43.44 -21.08 -1.46
C THR A 136 -42.59 -22.31 -1.10
N SER A 137 -42.11 -23.06 -2.11
CA SER A 137 -41.15 -24.14 -1.93
C SER A 137 -39.87 -23.62 -1.27
N LYS A 138 -39.49 -22.38 -1.56
CA LYS A 138 -38.30 -21.75 -0.94
C LYS A 138 -38.51 -21.50 0.56
N ASP A 139 -39.69 -21.04 0.94
CA ASP A 139 -40.03 -20.82 2.36
C ASP A 139 -40.04 -22.15 3.14
N ILE A 140 -40.52 -23.23 2.54
CA ILE A 140 -40.45 -24.59 3.11
C ILE A 140 -39.01 -25.05 3.31
N GLU A 141 -38.17 -24.88 2.29
CA GLU A 141 -36.74 -25.24 2.40
C GLU A 141 -36.04 -24.43 3.50
N GLU A 142 -36.34 -23.14 3.61
CA GLU A 142 -35.78 -22.26 4.63
C GLU A 142 -36.22 -22.65 6.04
N LEU A 143 -37.49 -22.98 6.22
CA LEU A 143 -38.02 -23.49 7.49
C LEU A 143 -37.32 -24.78 7.92
N LYS A 144 -37.20 -25.75 7.00
CA LYS A 144 -36.49 -27.00 7.23
C LYS A 144 -35.03 -26.73 7.60
N PHE A 145 -34.35 -25.91 6.80
CA PHE A 145 -32.95 -25.55 7.02
C PHE A 145 -32.70 -24.93 8.40
N ASN A 146 -33.57 -24.04 8.86
CA ASN A 146 -33.42 -23.38 10.14
C ASN A 146 -33.61 -24.34 11.34
N ARG A 147 -34.35 -25.43 11.16
CA ARG A 147 -34.65 -26.42 12.22
C ARG A 147 -33.67 -27.57 12.36
N LEU A 148 -32.60 -27.60 11.52
CA LEU A 148 -31.65 -28.73 11.49
C LEU A 148 -30.54 -28.68 12.54
N ASN A 149 -30.52 -27.72 13.46
CA ASN A 149 -29.41 -27.55 14.41
C ASN A 149 -29.14 -28.78 15.27
N GLU A 150 -30.19 -29.45 15.76
CA GLU A 150 -30.06 -30.67 16.57
C GLU A 150 -29.51 -31.86 15.74
N GLU A 151 -29.99 -31.99 14.50
CA GLU A 151 -29.59 -33.09 13.63
C GLU A 151 -28.11 -33.00 13.21
N ILE A 152 -27.64 -31.79 12.87
CA ILE A 152 -26.25 -31.60 12.50
C ILE A 152 -25.29 -31.71 13.68
N SER A 153 -25.77 -31.55 14.91
CA SER A 153 -24.95 -31.71 16.13
C SER A 153 -24.51 -33.17 16.34
N LYS A 154 -25.23 -34.14 15.76
CA LYS A 154 -24.93 -35.56 15.83
C LYS A 154 -23.75 -36.00 14.95
N TYR A 155 -23.31 -35.14 13.98
CA TYR A 155 -22.17 -35.45 13.14
C TYR A 155 -20.85 -35.42 13.93
N THR A 156 -20.11 -36.50 13.82
CA THR A 156 -18.77 -36.63 14.41
C THR A 156 -17.78 -35.71 13.64
N LEU A 157 -16.59 -35.49 14.21
CA LEU A 157 -15.52 -34.74 13.52
C LEU A 157 -15.20 -35.34 12.15
N LYS A 158 -15.15 -36.68 12.06
CA LYS A 158 -14.91 -37.38 10.79
C LYS A 158 -16.00 -37.12 9.77
N ASP A 159 -17.26 -37.14 10.20
CA ASP A 159 -18.39 -36.83 9.31
C ASP A 159 -18.28 -35.40 8.79
N ARG A 160 -17.97 -34.45 9.64
CA ARG A 160 -17.81 -33.02 9.27
C ARG A 160 -16.69 -32.84 8.24
N ILE A 161 -15.53 -33.51 8.40
CA ILE A 161 -14.44 -33.48 7.45
C ILE A 161 -14.88 -34.14 6.12
N ALA A 162 -15.51 -35.29 6.16
CA ALA A 162 -15.99 -35.99 4.96
C ALA A 162 -17.02 -35.15 4.19
N ILE A 163 -17.93 -34.49 4.89
CA ILE A 163 -18.93 -33.60 4.30
C ILE A 163 -18.24 -32.40 3.65
N HIS A 164 -17.24 -31.80 4.29
CA HIS A 164 -16.46 -30.73 3.66
C HIS A 164 -15.80 -31.18 2.35
N ILE A 165 -15.15 -32.36 2.38
CA ILE A 165 -14.55 -32.96 1.18
C ILE A 165 -15.62 -33.20 0.10
N TYR A 166 -16.82 -33.69 0.44
CA TYR A 166 -17.92 -33.84 -0.49
C TYR A 166 -18.25 -32.54 -1.22
N TYR A 167 -18.30 -31.41 -0.52
CA TYR A 167 -18.52 -30.12 -1.14
C TYR A 167 -17.35 -29.68 -2.03
N LEU A 168 -16.11 -29.95 -1.64
CA LEU A 168 -14.93 -29.69 -2.47
C LEU A 168 -14.98 -30.51 -3.78
N LEU A 169 -15.36 -31.78 -3.72
CA LEU A 169 -15.52 -32.64 -4.91
C LEU A 169 -16.56 -32.10 -5.91
N ASN A 170 -17.58 -31.39 -5.41
CA ASN A 170 -18.69 -30.85 -6.18
C ASN A 170 -18.61 -29.34 -6.46
N LYS A 171 -17.54 -28.66 -6.01
CA LYS A 171 -17.36 -27.21 -6.21
C LYS A 171 -17.10 -26.88 -7.68
N GLY A 172 -17.85 -25.93 -8.25
CA GLY A 172 -17.65 -25.49 -9.63
C GLY A 172 -18.22 -26.45 -10.68
N TYR A 173 -17.62 -26.48 -11.87
CA TYR A 173 -18.08 -27.34 -12.96
C TYR A 173 -17.53 -28.77 -12.81
N SER A 174 -18.27 -29.76 -13.35
CA SER A 174 -17.86 -31.18 -13.27
C SER A 174 -16.51 -31.47 -13.91
N TYR A 175 -16.16 -30.77 -14.98
CA TYR A 175 -14.91 -30.93 -15.71
C TYR A 175 -13.71 -30.18 -15.13
N ASP A 176 -13.93 -29.31 -14.11
CA ASP A 176 -12.84 -28.61 -13.44
C ASP A 176 -12.00 -29.56 -12.59
N THR A 177 -10.69 -29.40 -12.61
CA THR A 177 -9.82 -29.99 -11.60
C THR A 177 -9.99 -29.20 -10.29
N LYS A 178 -10.29 -29.91 -9.21
CA LYS A 178 -10.62 -29.35 -7.89
C LYS A 178 -9.50 -29.67 -6.91
N ILE A 179 -9.09 -28.68 -6.13
CA ILE A 179 -8.12 -28.93 -5.05
C ILE A 179 -8.92 -29.40 -3.83
N ILE A 180 -8.58 -30.60 -3.36
CA ILE A 180 -9.20 -31.22 -2.19
C ILE A 180 -8.45 -30.88 -0.92
N GLN A 181 -7.11 -30.93 -0.97
CA GLN A 181 -6.27 -30.54 0.14
C GLN A 181 -4.96 -29.95 -0.36
N GLU A 182 -4.48 -28.91 0.35
CA GLU A 182 -3.21 -28.26 0.08
C GLU A 182 -2.17 -28.61 1.14
N ASN A 183 -0.89 -28.40 0.80
CA ASN A 183 0.25 -28.58 1.68
C ASN A 183 0.31 -29.98 2.32
N VAL A 184 0.10 -31.00 1.50
CA VAL A 184 0.19 -32.41 1.95
C VAL A 184 1.62 -32.92 1.92
N SER A 185 1.95 -33.86 2.81
CA SER A 185 3.26 -34.51 2.81
C SER A 185 3.42 -35.50 1.63
N ASP A 186 4.65 -35.77 1.27
CA ASP A 186 4.96 -36.75 0.21
C ASP A 186 4.37 -38.16 0.52
N ASN A 187 4.29 -38.49 1.81
CA ASN A 187 3.69 -39.76 2.23
C ASN A 187 2.18 -39.82 1.95
N ILE A 188 1.46 -38.73 2.20
CA ILE A 188 0.01 -38.62 1.88
C ILE A 188 -0.19 -38.66 0.36
N CYS A 189 0.68 -38.02 -0.41
CA CYS A 189 0.68 -38.11 -1.85
C CYS A 189 0.83 -39.56 -2.33
N ALA A 190 1.83 -40.26 -1.83
CA ALA A 190 2.08 -41.67 -2.17
C ALA A 190 0.88 -42.56 -1.84
N THR A 191 0.37 -42.49 -0.60
CA THR A 191 -0.84 -43.24 -0.17
C THR A 191 -2.06 -42.92 -1.04
N THR A 192 -2.25 -41.65 -1.40
CA THR A 192 -3.38 -41.22 -2.24
C THR A 192 -3.29 -41.82 -3.65
N LEU A 193 -2.09 -41.90 -4.21
CA LEU A 193 -1.86 -42.50 -5.54
C LEU A 193 -1.98 -44.02 -5.50
N GLU A 194 -1.53 -44.68 -4.42
CA GLU A 194 -1.66 -46.13 -4.22
C GLU A 194 -3.12 -46.62 -4.19
N GLU A 195 -4.03 -45.77 -3.74
CA GLU A 195 -5.48 -46.05 -3.73
C GLU A 195 -6.11 -46.18 -5.12
N ASN A 196 -5.39 -45.74 -6.15
CA ASN A 196 -5.76 -45.85 -7.57
C ASN A 196 -7.20 -45.37 -7.86
N ILE A 197 -7.62 -44.29 -7.24
CA ILE A 197 -8.94 -43.68 -7.40
C ILE A 197 -8.95 -42.88 -8.71
N GLU A 198 -9.85 -43.24 -9.61
CA GLU A 198 -9.98 -42.57 -10.90
C GLU A 198 -10.25 -41.06 -10.74
N GLY A 199 -9.45 -40.24 -11.40
CA GLY A 199 -9.55 -38.77 -11.34
C GLY A 199 -8.89 -38.09 -10.12
N LEU A 200 -8.39 -38.88 -9.16
CA LEU A 200 -7.64 -38.37 -8.02
C LEU A 200 -6.14 -38.35 -8.33
N ASN A 201 -5.49 -37.23 -8.10
CA ASN A 201 -4.06 -37.06 -8.35
C ASN A 201 -3.37 -36.30 -7.23
N CYS A 202 -2.07 -36.55 -7.05
CA CYS A 202 -1.18 -35.67 -6.33
C CYS A 202 -0.46 -34.77 -7.33
N ASP A 203 -0.61 -33.47 -7.17
CA ASP A 203 0.04 -32.45 -7.99
C ASP A 203 0.73 -31.42 -7.07
N TYR A 204 1.25 -30.35 -7.63
CA TYR A 204 1.85 -29.28 -6.86
C TYR A 204 1.34 -27.91 -7.31
N LYS A 205 1.44 -26.94 -6.41
CA LYS A 205 1.30 -25.52 -6.73
C LYS A 205 2.37 -24.71 -6.04
N TYR A 206 2.56 -23.47 -6.51
CA TYR A 206 3.44 -22.51 -5.87
C TYR A 206 2.61 -21.61 -4.95
N ILE A 207 3.12 -21.38 -3.74
CA ILE A 207 2.61 -20.35 -2.81
C ILE A 207 3.72 -19.36 -2.54
N ARG A 208 3.36 -18.12 -2.19
CA ARG A 208 4.33 -17.11 -1.77
C ARG A 208 4.92 -17.46 -0.41
N ASP A 209 6.23 -17.35 -0.29
CA ASP A 209 7.00 -17.68 0.91
C ASP A 209 7.79 -16.44 1.35
N LEU A 210 7.17 -15.65 2.22
CA LEU A 210 7.74 -14.42 2.75
C LEU A 210 8.79 -14.75 3.82
N LYS A 211 10.04 -14.31 3.58
CA LYS A 211 11.18 -14.54 4.49
C LYS A 211 11.33 -13.44 5.54
N TYR A 212 10.79 -12.25 5.26
CA TYR A 212 10.90 -11.05 6.12
C TYR A 212 9.53 -10.43 6.35
N GLU A 213 8.85 -10.84 7.41
CA GLU A 213 7.48 -10.42 7.74
C GLU A 213 7.33 -8.90 7.90
N ASN A 214 8.37 -8.22 8.34
CA ASN A 214 8.35 -6.77 8.54
C ASN A 214 8.12 -5.97 7.25
N LEU A 215 8.30 -6.56 6.08
CA LEU A 215 8.02 -5.95 4.78
C LEU A 215 6.69 -6.40 4.17
N SER A 216 5.90 -7.24 4.87
CA SER A 216 4.64 -7.79 4.35
C SER A 216 3.67 -6.73 3.86
N SER A 217 3.54 -5.62 4.58
CA SER A 217 2.66 -4.52 4.21
C SER A 217 3.07 -3.82 2.91
N ILE A 218 4.38 -3.72 2.65
CA ILE A 218 4.93 -3.12 1.42
C ILE A 218 4.85 -4.09 0.24
N ILE A 219 5.16 -5.36 0.48
CA ILE A 219 5.07 -6.40 -0.55
C ILE A 219 3.63 -6.56 -1.02
N GLY A 220 2.68 -6.60 -0.09
CA GLY A 220 1.27 -6.77 -0.39
C GLY A 220 0.86 -8.24 -0.54
N ASN A 221 -0.32 -8.45 -1.13
CA ASN A 221 -0.97 -9.75 -1.16
C ASN A 221 -1.43 -10.12 -2.57
N LEU A 222 -1.61 -11.44 -2.77
CA LEU A 222 -2.31 -11.99 -3.92
C LEU A 222 -3.79 -12.22 -3.60
N GLY A 223 -4.63 -12.10 -4.60
CA GLY A 223 -6.05 -12.39 -4.50
C GLY A 223 -6.68 -12.73 -5.85
N PHE A 224 -7.93 -13.14 -5.85
CA PHE A 224 -8.65 -13.40 -7.09
C PHE A 224 -8.97 -12.09 -7.81
N ILE A 225 -9.02 -12.17 -9.14
CA ILE A 225 -9.38 -11.05 -10.01
C ILE A 225 -10.77 -10.54 -9.62
N SER A 226 -10.87 -9.26 -9.29
CA SER A 226 -12.14 -8.62 -8.93
C SER A 226 -13.06 -8.48 -10.15
N LYS A 227 -14.36 -8.31 -9.90
CA LYS A 227 -15.34 -8.12 -10.98
C LYS A 227 -15.04 -6.87 -11.82
N GLU A 228 -14.55 -5.82 -11.18
CA GLU A 228 -14.20 -4.54 -11.81
C GLU A 228 -13.02 -4.69 -12.76
N ASN A 229 -12.03 -5.49 -12.39
CA ASN A 229 -10.78 -5.68 -13.14
C ASN A 229 -10.82 -6.88 -14.11
N LYS A 230 -11.93 -7.65 -14.12
CA LYS A 230 -12.09 -8.87 -14.91
C LYS A 230 -11.67 -8.69 -16.37
N ASN A 231 -12.24 -7.69 -17.05
CA ASN A 231 -11.99 -7.48 -18.47
C ASN A 231 -10.53 -7.06 -18.76
N THR A 232 -9.93 -6.29 -17.87
CA THR A 232 -8.52 -5.87 -17.98
C THR A 232 -7.59 -7.08 -17.97
N TYR A 233 -7.76 -7.99 -17.00
CA TYR A 233 -6.93 -9.18 -16.88
C TYR A 233 -7.20 -10.20 -17.99
N LEU A 234 -8.47 -10.43 -18.36
CA LEU A 234 -8.82 -11.32 -19.47
C LEU A 234 -8.19 -10.85 -20.80
N ASN A 235 -8.19 -9.54 -21.07
CA ASN A 235 -7.54 -8.97 -22.25
C ASN A 235 -6.02 -9.14 -22.25
N LYS A 236 -5.39 -9.26 -21.07
CA LYS A 236 -3.98 -9.60 -20.89
C LYS A 236 -3.70 -11.11 -20.99
N GLY A 237 -4.72 -11.95 -21.18
CA GLY A 237 -4.59 -13.41 -21.31
C GLY A 237 -4.66 -14.18 -19.99
N TYR A 238 -5.01 -13.54 -18.88
CA TYR A 238 -5.22 -14.21 -17.60
C TYR A 238 -6.51 -15.03 -17.60
N ASN A 239 -6.54 -16.07 -16.79
CA ASN A 239 -7.78 -16.77 -16.48
C ASN A 239 -8.43 -16.16 -15.24
N ILE A 240 -9.77 -16.16 -15.20
CA ILE A 240 -10.54 -15.59 -14.09
C ILE A 240 -10.23 -16.21 -12.71
N LYS A 241 -9.71 -17.43 -12.69
CA LYS A 241 -9.35 -18.18 -11.48
C LYS A 241 -7.91 -17.94 -11.02
N GLU A 242 -7.12 -17.16 -11.76
CA GLU A 242 -5.75 -16.84 -11.36
C GLU A 242 -5.70 -15.89 -10.18
N LEU A 243 -4.64 -16.06 -9.38
CA LEU A 243 -4.27 -15.12 -8.35
C LEU A 243 -3.39 -14.02 -8.96
N VAL A 244 -3.75 -12.79 -8.68
CA VAL A 244 -3.03 -11.59 -9.11
C VAL A 244 -2.66 -10.75 -7.89
N GLY A 245 -1.70 -9.85 -8.03
CA GLY A 245 -1.42 -8.84 -7.01
C GLY A 245 -2.62 -7.95 -6.77
N ILE A 246 -3.05 -7.81 -5.52
CA ILE A 246 -4.20 -6.98 -5.12
C ILE A 246 -3.79 -5.80 -4.24
N SER A 247 -2.54 -5.76 -3.78
CA SER A 247 -1.99 -4.66 -2.98
C SER A 247 -0.46 -4.62 -3.05
N GLY A 248 0.13 -3.49 -2.65
CA GLY A 248 1.57 -3.32 -2.52
C GLY A 248 2.35 -3.54 -3.81
N LEU A 249 3.60 -3.99 -3.68
CA LEU A 249 4.48 -4.27 -4.82
C LEU A 249 3.99 -5.43 -5.69
N GLU A 250 3.27 -6.40 -5.12
CA GLU A 250 2.63 -7.47 -5.89
C GLU A 250 1.63 -6.91 -6.92
N LEU A 251 0.88 -5.85 -6.56
CA LEU A 251 -0.04 -5.17 -7.48
C LEU A 251 0.71 -4.28 -8.45
N GLU A 252 1.64 -3.44 -7.97
CA GLU A 252 2.37 -2.47 -8.80
C GLU A 252 3.19 -3.15 -9.89
N TYR A 253 3.79 -4.29 -9.56
CA TYR A 253 4.65 -5.06 -10.44
C TYR A 253 4.04 -6.38 -10.93
N GLU A 254 2.69 -6.47 -10.97
CA GLU A 254 1.99 -7.66 -11.45
C GLU A 254 2.50 -8.14 -12.80
N ASP A 255 2.65 -7.25 -13.78
CA ASP A 255 3.09 -7.60 -15.13
C ASP A 255 4.56 -8.11 -15.18
N THR A 256 5.37 -7.77 -14.18
CA THR A 256 6.75 -8.26 -14.04
C THR A 256 6.81 -9.59 -13.30
N LEU A 257 6.09 -9.65 -12.18
CA LEU A 257 6.12 -10.78 -11.26
C LEU A 257 5.30 -11.98 -11.74
N HIS A 258 4.29 -11.76 -12.56
CA HIS A 258 3.44 -12.83 -13.08
C HIS A 258 4.19 -13.72 -14.08
N GLY A 259 4.09 -15.05 -13.90
CA GLY A 259 4.65 -16.03 -14.83
C GLY A 259 3.63 -16.49 -15.85
N THR A 260 4.08 -17.02 -16.98
CA THR A 260 3.21 -17.64 -17.98
C THR A 260 2.98 -19.10 -17.64
N ARG A 261 1.71 -19.50 -17.55
CA ARG A 261 1.31 -20.86 -17.16
C ARG A 261 1.66 -21.91 -18.21
N ALA A 262 1.96 -23.13 -17.74
CA ALA A 262 1.97 -24.29 -18.61
C ALA A 262 0.56 -24.63 -19.09
N ILE A 263 0.45 -25.11 -20.32
CA ILE A 263 -0.79 -25.56 -20.96
C ILE A 263 -0.67 -27.03 -21.31
N TYR A 264 -1.61 -27.81 -20.80
CA TYR A 264 -1.68 -29.25 -21.09
C TYR A 264 -2.99 -29.57 -21.82
N GLN A 265 -2.92 -30.38 -22.85
CA GLN A 265 -4.09 -31.02 -23.45
C GLN A 265 -4.43 -32.30 -22.66
N VAL A 266 -5.70 -32.48 -22.37
CA VAL A 266 -6.20 -33.66 -21.68
C VAL A 266 -6.88 -34.58 -22.68
N GLY A 267 -6.37 -35.81 -22.82
CA GLY A 267 -6.96 -36.85 -23.63
C GLY A 267 -8.23 -37.44 -23.01
N GLU A 268 -8.95 -38.28 -23.78
CA GLU A 268 -10.15 -38.98 -23.32
C GLU A 268 -9.87 -39.96 -22.18
N ASP A 269 -8.65 -40.49 -22.15
CA ASP A 269 -8.12 -41.39 -21.11
C ASP A 269 -7.49 -40.66 -19.93
N ASN A 270 -7.65 -39.33 -19.85
CA ASN A 270 -7.02 -38.41 -18.88
C ASN A 270 -5.51 -38.27 -18.96
N THR A 271 -4.86 -38.84 -19.93
CA THR A 271 -3.45 -38.53 -20.17
C THR A 271 -3.32 -37.05 -20.48
N THR A 272 -2.28 -36.43 -19.96
CA THR A 272 -1.98 -35.01 -20.20
C THR A 272 -0.78 -34.86 -21.09
N THR A 273 -0.93 -34.13 -22.19
CA THR A 273 0.18 -33.80 -23.11
C THR A 273 0.53 -32.33 -22.96
N LEU A 274 1.79 -32.03 -22.69
CA LEU A 274 2.27 -30.66 -22.60
C LEU A 274 2.19 -29.99 -23.96
N ILE A 275 1.50 -28.84 -24.04
CA ILE A 275 1.42 -27.97 -25.23
C ILE A 275 2.41 -26.81 -25.11
N GLN A 276 2.44 -26.18 -23.94
CA GLN A 276 3.28 -25.02 -23.63
C GLN A 276 3.86 -25.19 -22.24
N ASP A 277 5.16 -24.95 -22.11
CA ASP A 277 5.85 -24.99 -20.82
C ASP A 277 5.58 -23.74 -20.00
N GLU A 278 5.78 -23.82 -18.69
CA GLU A 278 5.67 -22.68 -17.79
C GLU A 278 6.88 -21.75 -17.95
N ILE A 279 6.66 -20.46 -17.89
CA ILE A 279 7.72 -19.45 -17.88
C ILE A 279 7.61 -18.72 -16.54
N PRO A 280 8.62 -18.82 -15.66
CA PRO A 280 8.64 -18.06 -14.41
C PRO A 280 8.51 -16.57 -14.62
N GLY A 281 7.88 -15.88 -13.68
CA GLY A 281 7.90 -14.42 -13.66
C GLY A 281 9.32 -13.85 -13.44
N GLN A 282 9.53 -12.60 -13.78
CA GLN A 282 10.81 -11.92 -13.61
C GLN A 282 11.01 -11.50 -12.16
N ASP A 283 12.24 -11.66 -11.65
CA ASP A 283 12.60 -11.22 -10.30
C ASP A 283 12.60 -9.69 -10.21
N LEU A 284 12.14 -9.16 -9.07
CA LEU A 284 12.11 -7.76 -8.75
C LEU A 284 13.16 -7.45 -7.69
N THR A 285 14.12 -6.59 -8.01
CA THR A 285 15.13 -6.15 -7.03
C THR A 285 14.74 -4.80 -6.44
N LEU A 286 14.57 -4.76 -5.13
CA LEU A 286 14.25 -3.55 -4.40
C LEU A 286 15.51 -2.69 -4.18
N SER A 287 15.30 -1.40 -3.93
CA SER A 287 16.35 -0.49 -3.45
C SER A 287 16.59 -0.63 -1.94
N ILE A 288 15.71 -1.31 -1.24
CA ILE A 288 15.80 -1.56 0.21
C ILE A 288 17.03 -2.42 0.52
N ASP A 289 17.80 -2.01 1.54
CA ASP A 289 18.88 -2.79 2.17
C ASP A 289 18.33 -3.42 3.46
N LEU A 290 18.18 -4.74 3.48
CA LEU A 290 17.60 -5.44 4.62
C LEU A 290 18.36 -5.19 5.93
N SER A 291 19.68 -5.04 5.88
CA SER A 291 20.46 -4.77 7.10
C SER A 291 20.17 -3.37 7.68
N ILE A 292 19.91 -2.40 6.81
CA ILE A 292 19.48 -1.05 7.21
C ILE A 292 18.04 -1.09 7.71
N GLN A 293 17.16 -1.83 7.01
CA GLN A 293 15.76 -1.99 7.36
C GLN A 293 15.58 -2.57 8.77
N GLU A 294 16.20 -3.72 9.03
CA GLU A 294 16.13 -4.39 10.34
C GLU A 294 16.69 -3.51 11.47
N LYS A 295 17.83 -2.84 11.20
CA LYS A 295 18.42 -1.92 12.17
C LYS A 295 17.52 -0.74 12.48
N LEU A 296 16.91 -0.14 11.44
CA LEU A 296 15.98 0.98 11.59
C LEU A 296 14.78 0.59 12.46
N GLU A 297 14.16 -0.56 12.18
CA GLU A 297 13.02 -1.06 12.95
C GLU A 297 13.37 -1.32 14.42
N GLY A 298 14.51 -1.94 14.68
CA GLY A 298 14.99 -2.17 16.03
C GLY A 298 15.22 -0.86 16.81
N ILE A 299 15.77 0.16 16.14
CA ILE A 299 15.97 1.49 16.71
C ILE A 299 14.62 2.15 17.04
N ILE A 300 13.66 2.11 16.12
CA ILE A 300 12.32 2.70 16.35
C ILE A 300 11.65 2.01 17.54
N LYS A 301 11.56 0.68 17.55
CA LYS A 301 10.96 -0.10 18.64
C LYS A 301 11.60 0.23 20.00
N SER A 302 12.92 0.20 20.10
CA SER A 302 13.66 0.53 21.33
C SER A 302 13.37 1.96 21.82
N ASN A 303 13.27 2.94 20.91
CA ASN A 303 12.98 4.31 21.30
C ASN A 303 11.51 4.51 21.70
N LEU A 304 10.57 3.78 21.11
CA LEU A 304 9.17 3.76 21.54
C LEU A 304 9.02 3.16 22.95
N GLU A 305 9.70 2.05 23.25
CA GLU A 305 9.71 1.46 24.60
C GLU A 305 10.28 2.45 25.65
N LYS A 306 11.43 3.03 25.36
CA LYS A 306 12.06 4.02 26.25
C LYS A 306 11.18 5.24 26.49
N SER A 307 10.34 5.62 25.50
CA SER A 307 9.48 6.79 25.63
C SER A 307 8.37 6.62 26.66
N LYS A 308 7.91 5.40 26.94
CA LYS A 308 6.83 5.12 27.93
C LYS A 308 7.15 5.61 29.35
N ILE A 309 8.44 5.71 29.69
CA ILE A 309 8.89 6.20 30.99
C ILE A 309 9.39 7.65 30.95
N MET A 310 9.33 8.31 29.80
CA MET A 310 9.70 9.72 29.67
C MET A 310 8.55 10.63 30.11
N ALA A 311 8.88 11.76 30.64
CA ALA A 311 7.88 12.76 31.01
C ALA A 311 7.22 13.35 29.78
N ASN A 312 5.93 13.65 29.87
CA ASN A 312 5.15 14.38 28.87
C ASN A 312 4.96 13.64 27.54
N THR A 313 4.92 12.28 27.57
CA THR A 313 4.74 11.42 26.41
C THR A 313 3.46 10.58 26.46
N GLU A 314 2.47 11.04 27.23
CA GLU A 314 1.23 10.29 27.51
C GLU A 314 0.44 9.93 26.25
N TYR A 315 0.54 10.74 25.19
CA TYR A 315 -0.17 10.54 23.90
C TYR A 315 0.76 10.05 22.79
N PHE A 316 2.04 9.81 23.10
CA PHE A 316 3.02 9.36 22.14
C PHE A 316 3.11 7.83 22.10
N ASN A 317 2.83 7.26 20.94
CA ASN A 317 2.89 5.81 20.75
C ASN A 317 3.43 5.37 19.39
N SER A 318 3.79 6.29 18.51
CA SER A 318 4.19 5.94 17.14
C SER A 318 5.32 6.81 16.61
N ALA A 319 6.17 6.22 15.77
CA ALA A 319 7.24 6.92 15.08
C ALA A 319 7.44 6.35 13.67
N TYR A 320 7.86 7.22 12.76
CA TYR A 320 8.15 6.86 11.37
C TYR A 320 9.55 7.34 10.99
N ALA A 321 10.23 6.56 10.16
CA ALA A 321 11.51 6.95 9.61
C ALA A 321 11.71 6.41 8.20
N LEU A 322 12.32 7.24 7.34
CA LEU A 322 12.72 6.91 5.97
C LEU A 322 14.19 7.28 5.77
N ILE A 323 14.88 6.44 5.04
CA ILE A 323 16.28 6.62 4.63
C ILE A 323 16.36 6.42 3.13
N SER A 324 17.03 7.32 2.42
CA SER A 324 17.27 7.18 0.99
C SER A 324 18.68 7.61 0.58
N ASP A 325 19.04 7.27 -0.65
CA ASP A 325 20.17 7.86 -1.35
C ASP A 325 19.70 9.13 -2.06
N PRO A 326 20.18 10.32 -1.66
CA PRO A 326 19.71 11.57 -2.26
C PRO A 326 20.18 11.80 -3.70
N SER A 327 21.16 11.05 -4.19
CA SER A 327 21.62 11.16 -5.58
C SER A 327 20.72 10.39 -6.55
N THR A 328 20.23 9.24 -6.12
CA THR A 328 19.37 8.36 -6.91
C THR A 328 17.88 8.50 -6.57
N PHE A 329 17.52 9.02 -5.39
CA PHE A 329 16.18 9.04 -4.82
C PHE A 329 15.61 7.65 -4.51
N GLN A 330 16.47 6.63 -4.45
CA GLN A 330 16.11 5.27 -4.04
C GLN A 330 15.95 5.19 -2.52
N ILE A 331 14.85 4.57 -2.07
CA ILE A 331 14.59 4.34 -0.65
C ILE A 331 15.38 3.12 -0.19
N LEU A 332 16.23 3.29 0.82
CA LEU A 332 17.08 2.25 1.39
C LEU A 332 16.41 1.52 2.56
N ALA A 333 15.59 2.22 3.31
CA ALA A 333 14.78 1.67 4.39
C ALA A 333 13.62 2.61 4.72
N LEU A 334 12.50 2.04 5.15
CA LEU A 334 11.33 2.78 5.62
C LEU A 334 10.57 1.97 6.68
N SER A 335 10.15 2.62 7.75
CA SER A 335 9.40 1.95 8.81
C SER A 335 8.51 2.90 9.59
N GLY A 336 7.29 2.47 9.87
CA GLY A 336 6.38 3.05 10.84
C GLY A 336 6.00 1.99 11.88
N LYS A 337 6.19 2.29 13.16
CA LYS A 337 5.81 1.38 14.25
C LYS A 337 4.99 2.11 15.30
N LYS A 338 4.01 1.40 15.82
CA LYS A 338 3.18 1.85 16.94
C LYS A 338 3.30 0.84 18.08
N ILE A 339 3.52 1.32 19.29
CA ILE A 339 3.49 0.50 20.50
C ILE A 339 2.08 0.55 21.11
N LEU A 340 1.53 -0.62 21.37
CA LEU A 340 0.20 -0.80 21.96
C LEU A 340 0.28 -0.80 23.51
N ASP A 341 -0.87 -0.77 24.16
CA ASP A 341 -0.95 -0.75 25.63
C ASP A 341 -0.41 -2.05 26.26
N ASN A 342 -0.54 -3.18 25.55
CA ASN A 342 0.01 -4.48 25.95
C ASN A 342 1.52 -4.64 25.65
N ASN A 343 2.21 -3.58 25.23
CA ASN A 343 3.61 -3.54 24.79
C ASN A 343 3.93 -4.28 23.49
N GLU A 344 2.94 -4.75 22.76
CA GLU A 344 3.14 -5.28 21.41
C GLU A 344 3.36 -4.16 20.38
N PHE A 345 4.03 -4.49 19.28
CA PHE A 345 4.25 -3.55 18.20
C PHE A 345 3.34 -3.85 17.02
N GLN A 346 2.65 -2.82 16.57
CA GLN A 346 1.90 -2.84 15.31
C GLN A 346 2.75 -2.20 14.21
N ASP A 347 2.80 -2.87 13.06
CA ASP A 347 3.34 -2.26 11.84
C ASP A 347 2.33 -1.26 11.27
N ILE A 348 2.78 -0.03 11.10
CA ILE A 348 2.01 1.07 10.50
C ILE A 348 2.79 1.71 9.35
N THR A 349 3.67 0.94 8.71
CA THR A 349 4.55 1.45 7.63
C THR A 349 3.74 1.97 6.44
N LEU A 350 2.54 1.41 6.16
CA LEU A 350 1.65 1.90 5.11
C LEU A 350 1.18 3.35 5.31
N ASP A 351 1.19 3.87 6.54
CA ASP A 351 0.86 5.28 6.80
C ASP A 351 1.83 6.24 6.10
N ILE A 352 3.05 5.79 5.78
CA ILE A 352 4.02 6.56 4.99
C ILE A 352 3.46 6.94 3.62
N PHE A 353 2.64 6.07 3.04
CA PHE A 353 2.02 6.24 1.74
C PHE A 353 0.62 6.86 1.82
N ASN A 354 -0.05 6.75 2.97
CA ASN A 354 -1.48 7.04 3.10
C ASN A 354 -1.80 8.24 4.00
N ASN A 355 -0.83 8.75 4.77
CA ASN A 355 -1.08 9.81 5.74
C ASN A 355 -0.24 11.07 5.49
N GLY A 356 -0.78 12.20 5.95
CA GLY A 356 -0.11 13.49 5.99
C GLY A 356 -0.03 14.05 7.41
N PHE A 357 1.01 14.83 7.63
CA PHE A 357 1.32 15.40 8.94
C PHE A 357 1.52 16.92 8.86
N THR A 358 1.18 17.61 9.94
CA THR A 358 1.71 18.96 10.17
C THR A 358 3.17 18.82 10.58
N VAL A 359 4.07 19.41 9.79
CA VAL A 359 5.52 19.12 9.87
C VAL A 359 6.33 20.26 10.46
N GLY A 360 5.71 21.45 10.58
CA GLY A 360 6.32 22.64 11.14
C GLY A 360 7.53 23.13 10.34
N SER A 361 8.46 23.72 11.03
CA SER A 361 9.60 24.48 10.48
C SER A 361 10.52 23.73 9.50
N VAL A 362 10.31 22.48 9.19
CA VAL A 362 11.11 21.78 8.16
C VAL A 362 10.92 22.40 6.79
N VAL A 363 9.74 22.96 6.48
CA VAL A 363 9.44 23.60 5.19
C VAL A 363 10.19 24.91 4.94
N LYS A 364 10.87 25.47 5.93
CA LYS A 364 11.48 26.80 5.84
C LYS A 364 12.57 26.95 4.77
N GLY A 365 13.18 25.86 4.32
CA GLY A 365 14.07 25.90 3.14
C GLY A 365 13.31 26.21 1.86
N ALA A 366 12.14 25.58 1.66
CA ALA A 366 11.27 25.90 0.54
C ALA A 366 10.67 27.32 0.67
N SER A 367 10.32 27.75 1.89
CA SER A 367 9.87 29.12 2.14
C SER A 367 10.96 30.16 1.82
N HIS A 368 12.24 29.87 2.12
CA HIS A 368 13.36 30.73 1.69
C HIS A 368 13.48 30.79 0.16
N THR A 369 13.27 29.66 -0.52
CA THR A 369 13.24 29.62 -1.99
C THR A 369 12.19 30.56 -2.55
N VAL A 370 10.96 30.55 -2.01
CA VAL A 370 9.90 31.52 -2.37
C VAL A 370 10.37 32.96 -2.15
N GLY A 371 11.00 33.22 -1.00
CA GLY A 371 11.53 34.53 -0.66
C GLY A 371 12.62 35.03 -1.63
N TYR A 372 13.53 34.17 -2.06
CA TYR A 372 14.56 34.52 -3.05
C TYR A 372 13.99 34.76 -4.44
N ILE A 373 13.11 33.88 -4.92
CA ILE A 373 12.47 33.98 -6.25
C ILE A 373 11.67 35.29 -6.38
N ASN A 374 10.98 35.69 -5.30
CA ASN A 374 10.17 36.91 -5.25
C ASN A 374 10.97 38.15 -4.78
N ASN A 375 12.30 38.10 -4.70
CA ASN A 375 13.16 39.20 -4.21
C ASN A 375 12.81 39.71 -2.82
N ALA A 376 12.07 38.95 -2.01
CA ALA A 376 11.71 39.27 -0.64
C ALA A 376 12.87 39.05 0.35
N ILE A 377 13.83 38.17 -0.02
CA ILE A 377 15.07 37.91 0.72
C ILE A 377 16.26 38.48 -0.06
N SER A 378 17.07 39.31 0.59
CA SER A 378 18.38 39.73 0.10
C SER A 378 19.46 38.99 0.88
N ILE A 379 20.43 38.39 0.17
CA ILE A 379 21.54 37.62 0.76
C ILE A 379 22.28 38.45 1.81
N GLY A 380 22.42 37.91 3.01
CA GLY A 380 23.17 38.51 4.10
C GLY A 380 22.53 39.74 4.75
N LYS A 381 21.39 40.23 4.26
CA LYS A 381 20.70 41.35 4.86
C LYS A 381 20.14 40.95 6.23
N LYS A 382 20.56 41.67 7.27
CA LYS A 382 20.10 41.44 8.62
C LYS A 382 18.81 42.17 8.92
N ILE A 383 17.89 41.52 9.63
CA ILE A 383 16.71 42.09 10.22
C ILE A 383 16.68 41.79 11.72
N ASN A 384 16.12 42.68 12.53
CA ASN A 384 15.98 42.45 13.96
C ASN A 384 14.76 41.56 14.22
N ASP A 385 14.98 40.36 14.75
CA ASP A 385 13.93 39.41 15.09
C ASP A 385 13.00 39.96 16.18
N ALA A 386 11.72 40.02 15.88
CA ALA A 386 10.69 40.59 16.76
C ALA A 386 9.41 39.74 16.69
N CYS A 387 8.26 40.36 17.00
CA CYS A 387 6.96 39.74 16.79
C CYS A 387 6.20 40.47 15.67
N VAL A 388 5.37 39.73 14.94
CA VAL A 388 4.43 40.30 13.95
C VAL A 388 3.07 40.48 14.64
N LYS A 389 2.56 41.71 14.62
CA LYS A 389 1.24 42.03 15.09
C LYS A 389 0.40 42.55 13.93
N LEU A 390 -0.58 41.81 13.52
CA LEU A 390 -1.55 42.16 12.48
C LEU A 390 -2.88 42.58 13.16
N TYR A 391 -3.71 43.26 12.41
CA TYR A 391 -5.05 43.62 12.87
C TYR A 391 -5.91 42.35 13.05
N ASN A 392 -6.56 42.22 14.19
CA ASN A 392 -7.41 41.05 14.57
C ASN A 392 -6.73 39.67 14.47
N VAL A 393 -5.42 39.62 14.55
CA VAL A 393 -4.65 38.37 14.59
C VAL A 393 -3.83 38.33 15.88
N PRO A 394 -3.78 37.19 16.59
CA PRO A 394 -2.88 37.05 17.73
C PRO A 394 -1.44 37.33 17.34
N GLU A 395 -0.69 37.96 18.24
CA GLU A 395 0.71 38.27 17.99
C GLU A 395 1.51 37.00 17.74
N LYS A 396 2.34 36.99 16.68
CA LYS A 396 3.13 35.85 16.25
C LYS A 396 4.63 36.12 16.38
N CYS A 397 5.33 35.27 17.14
CA CYS A 397 6.74 35.48 17.48
C CYS A 397 7.59 34.27 17.11
N SER A 398 8.89 34.43 17.03
CA SER A 398 9.86 33.36 17.17
C SER A 398 9.85 32.77 18.60
N PHE A 399 10.32 31.55 18.81
CA PHE A 399 10.33 30.91 20.13
C PHE A 399 11.15 31.69 21.21
N LYS A 400 12.04 32.59 20.77
CA LYS A 400 12.74 33.55 21.58
C LYS A 400 13.19 34.72 20.70
N ARG A 401 13.56 35.86 21.30
CA ARG A 401 14.20 36.97 20.59
C ARG A 401 15.60 36.55 20.12
N LEU A 402 15.89 36.70 18.83
CA LEU A 402 17.13 36.25 18.20
C LEU A 402 18.09 37.39 17.86
N GLY A 403 17.67 38.66 18.05
CA GLY A 403 18.45 39.85 17.67
C GLY A 403 18.53 40.03 16.16
N TYR A 404 19.65 40.58 15.67
CA TYR A 404 19.85 40.80 14.24
C TYR A 404 20.30 39.50 13.56
N ILE A 405 19.48 38.99 12.66
CA ILE A 405 19.68 37.74 11.92
C ILE A 405 19.58 37.95 10.41
N ASP A 406 20.44 37.27 9.67
CA ASP A 406 20.37 37.17 8.21
C ASP A 406 19.66 35.87 7.79
N ASP A 407 19.57 35.62 6.49
CA ASP A 407 18.92 34.45 5.88
C ASP A 407 19.48 33.10 6.40
N ILE A 408 20.79 32.93 6.54
CA ILE A 408 21.41 31.72 7.11
C ILE A 408 21.07 31.60 8.60
N SER A 409 21.21 32.67 9.36
CA SER A 409 20.94 32.68 10.80
C SER A 409 19.45 32.45 11.10
N ALA A 410 18.56 32.92 10.22
CA ALA A 410 17.12 32.67 10.29
C ALA A 410 16.80 31.18 10.14
N LEU A 411 17.43 30.46 9.21
CA LEU A 411 17.30 29.00 9.09
C LEU A 411 17.92 28.30 10.30
N LYS A 412 19.17 28.65 10.67
CA LYS A 412 19.91 28.09 11.81
C LYS A 412 19.11 28.12 13.11
N MET A 413 18.49 29.24 13.41
CA MET A 413 17.71 29.45 14.64
C MET A 413 16.23 29.21 14.46
N SER A 414 15.80 28.81 13.24
CA SER A 414 14.40 28.55 12.91
C SER A 414 13.47 29.74 13.20
N SER A 415 13.88 30.98 12.86
CA SER A 415 13.07 32.18 13.09
C SER A 415 11.73 32.09 12.37
N ASN A 416 10.63 32.29 13.09
CA ASN A 416 9.30 32.48 12.52
C ASN A 416 9.13 33.91 11.98
N TYR A 417 9.62 34.88 12.74
CA TYR A 417 9.55 36.28 12.36
C TYR A 417 10.15 36.54 10.98
N TYR A 418 11.33 35.96 10.70
CA TYR A 418 11.97 36.10 9.39
C TYR A 418 11.07 35.59 8.26
N GLN A 419 10.41 34.46 8.46
CA GLN A 419 9.46 33.89 7.47
C GLN A 419 8.23 34.81 7.32
N PHE A 420 7.68 35.34 8.42
CA PHE A 420 6.50 36.21 8.38
C PHE A 420 6.78 37.50 7.63
N ILE A 421 7.91 38.16 7.89
CA ILE A 421 8.31 39.37 7.17
C ILE A 421 8.57 39.07 5.69
N THR A 422 9.19 37.91 5.39
CA THR A 422 9.36 37.46 4.00
C THR A 422 8.01 37.24 3.32
N ALA A 423 7.06 36.62 4.00
CA ALA A 423 5.72 36.35 3.47
C ALA A 423 4.95 37.66 3.17
N ILE A 424 5.00 38.63 4.06
CA ILE A 424 4.38 39.94 3.85
C ILE A 424 4.96 40.62 2.60
N LYS A 425 6.27 40.51 2.38
CA LYS A 425 6.92 41.03 1.17
C LYS A 425 6.55 40.27 -0.10
N VAL A 426 6.42 38.93 -0.03
CA VAL A 426 5.93 38.10 -1.15
C VAL A 426 4.49 38.46 -1.53
N ALA A 427 3.70 38.94 -0.56
CA ALA A 427 2.38 39.52 -0.80
C ALA A 427 2.43 41.00 -1.32
N ASN A 428 3.63 41.52 -1.66
CA ASN A 428 3.87 42.87 -2.14
C ASN A 428 3.46 43.95 -1.15
N GLN A 429 3.61 43.69 0.16
CA GLN A 429 3.29 44.63 1.24
C GLN A 429 4.50 44.80 2.16
N GLU A 430 4.56 45.95 2.82
CA GLU A 430 5.59 46.27 3.83
C GLU A 430 4.99 46.20 5.23
N TYR A 431 5.71 45.54 6.13
CA TYR A 431 5.23 45.34 7.49
C TYR A 431 5.24 46.63 8.32
N HIS A 432 4.10 46.93 8.94
CA HIS A 432 3.99 47.82 10.08
C HIS A 432 3.01 47.23 11.13
N ALA A 433 3.19 47.60 12.39
CA ALA A 433 2.38 47.03 13.47
C ALA A 433 0.88 47.38 13.29
N ASN A 434 -0.01 46.44 13.59
CA ASN A 434 -1.46 46.48 13.43
C ASN A 434 -1.94 46.68 11.97
N MET A 435 -1.12 46.42 10.96
CA MET A 435 -1.57 46.45 9.57
C MET A 435 -2.66 45.41 9.28
N HIS A 436 -3.51 45.72 8.31
CA HIS A 436 -4.36 44.75 7.64
C HIS A 436 -3.50 44.09 6.56
N LEU A 437 -3.19 42.78 6.71
CA LEU A 437 -2.49 42.03 5.68
C LEU A 437 -3.52 41.52 4.67
N GLU A 438 -3.43 41.98 3.44
CA GLU A 438 -4.28 41.49 2.35
C GLU A 438 -3.66 40.20 1.77
N VAL A 439 -4.46 39.15 1.76
CA VAL A 439 -4.07 37.84 1.19
C VAL A 439 -5.17 37.31 0.29
N THR A 440 -4.77 36.69 -0.77
CA THR A 440 -5.64 36.03 -1.76
C THR A 440 -5.21 34.60 -1.96
N LYS A 441 -6.00 33.81 -2.68
CA LYS A 441 -5.61 32.47 -3.10
C LYS A 441 -4.26 32.49 -3.83
N GLU A 442 -4.05 33.47 -4.74
CA GLU A 442 -2.80 33.62 -5.48
C GLU A 442 -1.58 33.81 -4.55
N THR A 443 -1.75 34.52 -3.44
CA THR A 443 -0.68 34.70 -2.44
C THR A 443 -0.25 33.36 -1.82
N PHE A 444 -1.21 32.49 -1.49
CA PHE A 444 -0.94 31.13 -1.02
C PHE A 444 -0.33 30.28 -2.12
N ASP A 445 -0.83 30.38 -3.35
CA ASP A 445 -0.38 29.56 -4.48
C ASP A 445 1.10 29.83 -4.81
N LYS A 446 1.63 31.05 -4.66
CA LYS A 446 3.07 31.36 -4.79
C LYS A 446 3.95 30.45 -3.92
N TYR A 447 3.50 30.15 -2.68
CA TYR A 447 4.21 29.23 -1.79
C TYR A 447 3.99 27.77 -2.22
N ARG A 448 2.74 27.39 -2.48
CA ARG A 448 2.36 26.01 -2.81
C ARG A 448 3.00 25.52 -4.11
N GLU A 449 3.10 26.36 -5.12
CA GLU A 449 3.79 26.03 -6.39
C GLU A 449 5.25 25.65 -6.16
N ILE A 450 5.99 26.45 -5.42
CA ILE A 450 7.39 26.15 -5.09
C ILE A 450 7.48 24.93 -4.15
N PHE A 451 6.57 24.79 -3.20
CA PHE A 451 6.52 23.61 -2.34
C PHE A 451 6.28 22.34 -3.16
N LYS A 452 5.37 22.37 -4.13
CA LYS A 452 5.11 21.24 -5.06
C LYS A 452 6.33 20.88 -5.91
N ASN A 453 7.10 21.87 -6.35
CA ASN A 453 8.35 21.63 -7.10
C ASN A 453 9.38 20.87 -6.25
N TYR A 454 9.34 20.99 -4.94
CA TYR A 454 10.13 20.17 -4.01
C TYR A 454 9.51 18.80 -3.70
N GLY A 455 8.24 18.55 -4.04
CA GLY A 455 7.49 17.35 -3.68
C GLY A 455 6.54 17.51 -2.49
N LEU A 456 6.50 18.70 -1.87
CA LEU A 456 5.58 19.01 -0.78
C LEU A 456 4.17 19.30 -1.33
N GLY A 457 3.20 18.44 -1.04
CA GLY A 457 1.84 18.56 -1.56
C GLY A 457 1.68 18.15 -3.03
N SER A 458 2.62 17.38 -3.59
CA SER A 458 2.55 16.81 -4.94
C SER A 458 3.05 15.37 -4.97
N THR A 459 2.71 14.65 -6.04
CA THR A 459 3.17 13.27 -6.23
C THR A 459 4.69 13.18 -6.28
N THR A 460 5.26 12.15 -5.65
CA THR A 460 6.69 11.84 -5.72
C THR A 460 6.99 10.82 -6.81
N TYR A 461 5.94 10.32 -7.47
CA TYR A 461 6.02 9.27 -8.50
C TYR A 461 6.69 7.99 -7.98
N ILE A 462 6.47 7.69 -6.69
CA ILE A 462 6.92 6.44 -6.08
C ILE A 462 6.26 5.27 -6.79
N ASP A 463 7.02 4.21 -7.02
CA ASP A 463 6.55 2.95 -7.58
C ASP A 463 5.77 2.12 -6.55
N PHE A 464 4.60 2.64 -6.19
CA PHE A 464 3.67 2.02 -5.26
C PHE A 464 2.22 2.40 -5.64
N PRO A 465 1.22 1.51 -5.47
CA PRO A 465 -0.13 1.72 -6.02
C PRO A 465 -0.86 2.95 -5.50
N GLN A 466 -0.50 3.41 -4.32
CA GLN A 466 -1.17 4.53 -3.66
C GLN A 466 -0.15 5.51 -3.11
N GLU A 467 -0.43 6.80 -3.26
CA GLU A 467 0.37 7.87 -2.70
C GLU A 467 -0.53 9.03 -2.25
N PHE A 468 -0.51 9.30 -0.96
CA PHE A 468 -1.12 10.50 -0.39
C PHE A 468 -0.13 11.64 -0.39
N THR A 469 -0.52 12.80 -0.90
CA THR A 469 0.40 13.95 -1.05
C THR A 469 0.31 14.96 0.09
N GLY A 470 -0.76 14.93 0.87
CA GLY A 470 -1.07 15.90 1.91
C GLY A 470 -2.43 16.57 1.68
N ILE A 471 -2.77 17.50 2.55
CA ILE A 471 -4.02 18.29 2.47
C ILE A 471 -3.65 19.76 2.43
N GLU A 472 -4.13 20.45 1.41
CA GLU A 472 -4.07 21.91 1.34
C GLU A 472 -5.25 22.53 2.10
N GLY A 473 -4.97 23.45 3.01
CA GLY A 473 -6.01 24.21 3.70
C GLY A 473 -6.78 25.12 2.71
N THR A 474 -8.08 25.21 2.87
CA THR A 474 -8.96 25.96 1.95
C THR A 474 -9.28 27.36 2.40
N THR A 475 -9.10 27.67 3.69
CA THR A 475 -9.42 28.99 4.27
C THR A 475 -8.32 30.01 3.94
N ILE A 476 -8.71 31.12 3.37
CA ILE A 476 -7.81 32.23 3.03
C ILE A 476 -7.92 33.30 4.15
N ALA A 477 -6.87 33.34 4.98
CA ALA A 477 -6.79 34.31 6.08
C ALA A 477 -5.33 34.72 6.37
N PRO A 478 -5.08 35.94 6.85
CA PRO A 478 -3.72 36.45 7.08
C PRO A 478 -2.87 35.61 8.03
N ASP A 479 -3.46 35.11 9.11
CA ASP A 479 -2.78 34.28 10.11
C ASP A 479 -2.45 32.89 9.56
N LEU A 480 -3.33 32.31 8.72
CA LEU A 480 -3.12 31.03 8.05
C LEU A 480 -2.08 31.12 6.94
N TYR A 481 -2.03 32.26 6.24
CA TYR A 481 -0.96 32.52 5.26
C TYR A 481 0.43 32.54 5.94
N LEU A 482 0.55 33.23 7.07
CA LEU A 482 1.79 33.19 7.85
C LEU A 482 2.11 31.77 8.35
N ASN A 483 1.09 31.04 8.83
CA ASN A 483 1.24 29.66 9.29
C ASN A 483 1.71 28.70 8.17
N LEU A 484 1.24 28.87 6.93
CA LEU A 484 1.70 28.11 5.77
C LEU A 484 3.22 28.18 5.64
N THR A 485 3.81 29.37 5.78
CA THR A 485 5.25 29.57 5.57
C THR A 485 6.15 28.90 6.60
N ILE A 486 5.57 28.45 7.70
CA ILE A 486 6.27 27.73 8.79
C ILE A 486 5.79 26.28 8.96
N GLY A 487 4.96 25.77 8.03
CA GLY A 487 4.48 24.39 8.02
C GLY A 487 3.41 24.06 9.08
N GLN A 488 2.57 25.04 9.42
CA GLN A 488 1.50 24.93 10.43
C GLN A 488 0.08 25.07 9.85
N TYR A 489 -0.06 24.97 8.52
CA TYR A 489 -1.37 25.11 7.87
C TYR A 489 -1.70 23.91 6.96
N ASP A 490 -0.88 23.67 5.95
CA ASP A 490 -1.03 22.49 5.11
C ASP A 490 -0.38 21.27 5.78
N THR A 491 -0.86 20.07 5.44
CA THR A 491 -0.20 18.81 5.83
C THR A 491 0.58 18.23 4.65
N TYR A 492 1.63 17.46 4.95
CA TYR A 492 2.50 16.87 3.94
C TYR A 492 2.77 15.40 4.25
N SER A 493 2.92 14.58 3.21
CA SER A 493 3.33 13.18 3.34
C SER A 493 4.81 13.06 3.69
N LEU A 494 5.19 11.93 4.25
CA LEU A 494 6.60 11.63 4.55
C LEU A 494 7.42 11.42 3.27
N LEU A 495 6.81 10.88 2.21
CA LEU A 495 7.42 10.78 0.88
C LEU A 495 7.70 12.17 0.29
N GLY A 496 6.76 13.11 0.44
CA GLY A 496 6.96 14.51 0.04
C GLY A 496 8.12 15.17 0.78
N LEU A 497 8.26 14.93 2.10
CA LEU A 497 9.42 15.39 2.87
C LEU A 497 10.73 14.75 2.41
N LEU A 498 10.71 13.46 2.04
CA LEU A 498 11.90 12.78 1.53
C LEU A 498 12.31 13.33 0.16
N SER A 499 11.34 13.52 -0.74
CA SER A 499 11.57 14.19 -2.03
C SER A 499 12.17 15.59 -1.83
N TYR A 500 11.62 16.37 -0.90
CA TYR A 500 12.09 17.71 -0.58
C TYR A 500 13.54 17.74 -0.09
N ILE A 501 13.89 16.92 0.89
CA ILE A 501 15.26 16.94 1.42
C ILE A 501 16.27 16.39 0.40
N ASN A 502 15.88 15.37 -0.40
CA ASN A 502 16.70 14.87 -1.50
C ASN A 502 16.94 15.94 -2.56
N THR A 503 15.92 16.73 -2.90
CA THR A 503 16.03 17.83 -3.86
C THR A 503 17.02 18.90 -3.39
N ILE A 504 16.99 19.28 -2.10
CA ILE A 504 17.99 20.21 -1.53
C ILE A 504 19.39 19.58 -1.59
N ALA A 505 19.53 18.33 -1.16
CA ALA A 505 20.79 17.61 -1.16
C ALA A 505 21.38 17.50 -2.59
N ASN A 506 20.52 17.30 -3.58
CA ASN A 506 20.85 17.17 -5.01
C ASN A 506 20.81 18.52 -5.77
N ASN A 507 21.17 19.61 -5.09
CA ASN A 507 21.31 20.97 -5.66
C ASN A 507 20.09 21.48 -6.45
N GLY A 508 18.87 21.11 -6.02
CA GLY A 508 17.62 21.56 -6.61
C GLY A 508 17.06 20.64 -7.70
N THR A 509 17.74 19.56 -8.07
CA THR A 509 17.21 18.59 -9.04
C THR A 509 16.38 17.54 -8.31
N ARG A 510 15.08 17.48 -8.65
CA ARG A 510 14.11 16.51 -8.15
C ARG A 510 14.01 15.31 -9.08
N LYS A 511 14.00 14.11 -8.53
CA LYS A 511 13.77 12.85 -9.25
C LYS A 511 12.57 12.09 -8.68
N TYR A 512 12.08 11.09 -9.41
CA TYR A 512 11.11 10.12 -8.89
C TYR A 512 11.72 9.43 -7.66
N LEU A 513 10.91 9.19 -6.64
CA LEU A 513 11.27 8.23 -5.60
C LEU A 513 11.08 6.80 -6.12
N SER A 514 11.83 5.84 -5.59
CA SER A 514 11.59 4.43 -5.92
C SER A 514 11.91 3.48 -4.77
N LEU A 515 11.17 2.37 -4.75
CA LEU A 515 11.40 1.20 -3.91
C LEU A 515 12.21 0.13 -4.66
N THR A 516 12.45 0.31 -5.96
CA THR A 516 13.17 -0.63 -6.81
C THR A 516 14.50 -0.07 -7.31
N LEU A 517 15.45 -0.97 -7.62
CA LEU A 517 16.71 -0.61 -8.28
C LEU A 517 16.46 -0.27 -9.74
N LYS A 518 16.25 1.02 -10.02
CA LYS A 518 16.14 1.56 -11.37
C LYS A 518 16.73 2.96 -11.41
N GLU A 519 17.09 3.43 -12.60
CA GLU A 519 17.44 4.83 -12.80
C GLU A 519 16.19 5.69 -12.71
N ASN A 520 16.19 6.64 -11.76
CA ASN A 520 15.04 7.48 -11.51
C ASN A 520 15.04 8.73 -12.43
N LYS A 521 13.91 8.95 -13.09
CA LYS A 521 13.70 10.08 -13.99
C LYS A 521 13.71 11.39 -13.21
N VAL A 522 14.27 12.42 -13.81
CA VAL A 522 14.15 13.81 -13.32
C VAL A 522 12.71 14.28 -13.53
N VAL A 523 12.13 14.84 -12.46
CA VAL A 523 10.79 15.44 -12.48
C VAL A 523 10.90 16.90 -12.87
N ASP A 524 11.75 17.63 -12.11
CA ASP A 524 11.84 19.08 -12.16
C ASP A 524 13.20 19.57 -11.62
N THR A 525 13.49 20.83 -11.86
CA THR A 525 14.63 21.53 -11.25
C THR A 525 14.11 22.83 -10.66
N ILE A 526 14.42 23.05 -9.39
CA ILE A 526 13.99 24.27 -8.69
C ILE A 526 14.56 25.51 -9.41
N PRO A 527 13.70 26.46 -9.80
CA PRO A 527 14.13 27.66 -10.52
C PRO A 527 14.82 28.67 -9.58
N LEU A 528 15.93 28.24 -8.98
CA LEU A 528 16.68 29.02 -8.00
C LEU A 528 18.14 29.11 -8.40
N GLU A 529 18.70 30.31 -8.35
CA GLU A 529 20.13 30.51 -8.61
C GLU A 529 20.99 29.70 -7.63
N GLU A 530 22.09 29.13 -8.12
CA GLU A 530 23.02 28.29 -7.36
C GLU A 530 23.51 28.97 -6.06
N LYS A 531 23.79 30.30 -6.13
CA LYS A 531 24.20 31.06 -4.94
C LYS A 531 23.14 31.04 -3.82
N ASN A 532 21.82 31.07 -4.18
CA ASN A 532 20.73 31.05 -3.23
C ASN A 532 20.50 29.63 -2.68
N MET A 533 20.63 28.59 -3.52
CA MET A 533 20.60 27.18 -3.08
C MET A 533 21.74 26.90 -2.09
N SER A 534 22.95 27.40 -2.37
CA SER A 534 24.10 27.29 -1.47
C SER A 534 23.84 27.93 -0.10
N ARG A 535 23.10 29.06 -0.06
CA ARG A 535 22.68 29.69 1.21
C ARG A 535 21.75 28.82 2.03
N ILE A 536 20.77 28.17 1.37
CA ILE A 536 19.85 27.23 2.02
C ILE A 536 20.64 26.02 2.58
N LYS A 537 21.52 25.41 1.79
CA LYS A 537 22.38 24.29 2.22
C LYS A 537 23.30 24.70 3.38
N GLU A 538 23.87 25.90 3.35
CA GLU A 538 24.67 26.42 4.45
C GLU A 538 23.81 26.66 5.71
N GLY A 539 22.60 27.19 5.56
CA GLY A 539 21.64 27.33 6.65
C GLY A 539 21.33 25.98 7.30
N PHE A 540 21.07 24.95 6.51
CA PHE A 540 20.78 23.58 7.00
C PHE A 540 22.01 22.95 7.67
N TYR A 541 23.23 23.18 7.15
CA TYR A 541 24.46 22.79 7.81
C TYR A 541 24.60 23.44 9.18
N GLN A 542 24.34 24.75 9.29
CA GLN A 542 24.40 25.46 10.56
C GLN A 542 23.29 25.02 11.53
N VAL A 543 22.08 24.67 11.04
CA VAL A 543 21.06 24.03 11.87
C VAL A 543 21.60 22.77 12.53
N ALA A 544 22.18 21.87 11.74
CA ALA A 544 22.63 20.56 12.22
C ALA A 544 23.88 20.62 13.11
N THR A 545 24.77 21.61 12.90
CA THR A 545 26.05 21.72 13.63
C THR A 545 26.03 22.68 14.80
N LYS A 546 25.35 23.82 14.69
CA LYS A 546 25.39 24.94 15.65
C LYS A 546 24.00 25.45 16.07
N GLY A 547 22.93 24.95 15.42
CA GLY A 547 21.55 25.44 15.58
C GLY A 547 20.63 24.45 16.29
N THR A 548 19.35 24.52 15.94
CA THR A 548 18.27 23.74 16.56
C THR A 548 18.38 22.22 16.33
N GLY A 549 19.08 21.79 15.29
CA GLY A 549 19.30 20.39 14.94
C GLY A 549 20.61 19.79 15.48
N ARG A 550 21.33 20.50 16.34
CA ARG A 550 22.61 20.00 16.89
C ARG A 550 22.40 18.70 17.65
N GLY A 551 23.16 17.67 17.25
CA GLY A 551 23.18 16.34 17.90
C GLY A 551 22.08 15.39 17.39
N TYR A 552 21.34 15.71 16.33
CA TYR A 552 20.53 14.73 15.60
C TYR A 552 21.42 13.80 14.77
N ILE A 553 22.36 14.36 14.04
CA ILE A 553 23.43 13.62 13.35
C ILE A 553 24.76 14.09 13.93
N ASN A 554 25.71 13.20 14.10
CA ASN A 554 27.03 13.56 14.62
C ASN A 554 27.74 14.50 13.65
N THR A 555 28.30 15.60 14.19
CA THR A 555 28.96 16.64 13.38
C THR A 555 30.19 16.13 12.61
N LYS A 556 30.80 15.02 13.02
CA LYS A 556 31.88 14.35 12.27
C LYS A 556 31.47 13.88 10.88
N TYR A 557 30.16 13.69 10.65
CA TYR A 557 29.60 13.30 9.35
C TYR A 557 29.21 14.51 8.47
N ILE A 558 29.52 15.73 8.92
CA ILE A 558 29.24 17.00 8.21
C ILE A 558 27.75 17.09 7.78
N PRO A 559 26.80 17.00 8.73
CA PRO A 559 25.38 16.92 8.40
C PRO A 559 24.79 18.27 8.00
N ALA A 560 23.74 18.23 7.18
CA ALA A 560 22.83 19.34 6.95
C ALA A 560 21.39 18.87 7.20
N GLY A 561 20.52 19.74 7.72
CA GLY A 561 19.15 19.34 7.98
C GLY A 561 18.32 20.43 8.65
N LYS A 562 17.06 20.10 8.93
CA LYS A 562 16.12 21.04 9.55
C LYS A 562 15.21 20.31 10.55
N THR A 563 15.02 20.90 11.72
CA THR A 563 14.04 20.46 12.72
C THR A 563 12.69 21.13 12.48
N GLY A 564 11.62 20.39 12.74
CA GLY A 564 10.25 20.87 12.79
C GLY A 564 9.62 20.56 14.14
N THR A 565 8.84 21.50 14.62
CA THR A 565 7.95 21.34 15.76
C THR A 565 6.63 21.94 15.32
N ALA A 566 5.59 21.10 15.30
CA ALA A 566 4.26 21.52 14.85
C ALA A 566 3.24 21.23 15.93
N GLN A 567 2.36 22.19 16.16
CA GLN A 567 1.18 21.97 16.99
C GLN A 567 0.25 20.99 16.30
N ASN A 568 -0.33 20.09 17.05
CA ASN A 568 -1.27 19.08 16.59
C ASN A 568 -2.38 18.89 17.63
N TYR A 569 -3.45 18.20 17.25
CA TYR A 569 -4.55 17.88 18.14
C TYR A 569 -4.75 16.36 18.18
N TYR A 570 -4.47 15.75 19.31
CA TYR A 570 -4.81 14.36 19.56
C TYR A 570 -6.33 14.24 19.78
N ASP A 571 -6.99 13.37 19.03
CA ASP A 571 -8.48 13.21 19.01
C ASP A 571 -9.23 14.55 18.81
N GLY A 572 -8.62 15.52 18.15
CA GLY A 572 -9.22 16.82 17.88
C GLY A 572 -9.43 17.71 19.12
N LYS A 573 -8.92 17.32 20.28
CA LYS A 573 -9.19 18.00 21.56
C LYS A 573 -7.94 18.35 22.37
N ILE A 574 -6.94 17.49 22.35
CA ILE A 574 -5.76 17.62 23.21
C ILE A 574 -4.62 18.23 22.42
N ASN A 575 -4.11 19.38 22.86
CA ASN A 575 -2.97 20.02 22.23
C ASN A 575 -1.72 19.16 22.42
N THR A 576 -1.14 18.71 21.32
CA THR A 576 0.09 17.94 21.27
C THR A 576 1.07 18.54 20.28
N ILE A 577 2.24 18.00 20.22
CA ILE A 577 3.32 18.44 19.33
C ILE A 577 3.79 17.27 18.46
N ASN A 578 3.89 17.49 17.15
CA ASN A 578 4.65 16.64 16.25
C ASN A 578 6.10 17.13 16.20
N GLN A 579 7.06 16.23 16.35
CA GLN A 579 8.47 16.53 16.13
C GLN A 579 8.97 15.87 14.87
N THR A 580 9.53 16.66 13.96
CA THR A 580 10.04 16.22 12.67
C THR A 580 11.51 16.59 12.52
N PHE A 581 12.28 15.72 11.91
CA PHE A 581 13.63 16.01 11.44
C PHE A 581 13.77 15.55 10.00
N ILE A 582 14.30 16.43 9.15
CA ILE A 582 14.77 16.09 7.81
C ILE A 582 16.25 16.48 7.71
N GLY A 583 17.04 15.67 7.04
CA GLY A 583 18.46 15.97 6.89
C GLY A 583 19.18 15.03 5.96
N TYR A 584 20.42 15.33 5.68
CA TYR A 584 21.32 14.50 4.89
C TYR A 584 22.77 14.67 5.36
N ALA A 585 23.59 13.72 5.00
CA ALA A 585 25.03 13.78 5.27
C ALA A 585 25.81 12.92 4.25
N PRO A 586 27.08 13.31 3.93
CA PRO A 586 27.70 14.60 4.18
C PRO A 586 27.07 15.76 3.40
N LYS A 587 27.32 17.02 3.80
CA LYS A 587 26.74 18.22 3.16
C LYS A 587 27.11 18.36 1.68
N ASP A 588 28.39 18.14 1.34
CA ASP A 588 28.88 18.44 0.00
C ASP A 588 28.85 17.23 -0.95
N ASN A 589 28.86 16.00 -0.40
CA ASN A 589 28.69 14.76 -1.14
C ASN A 589 27.70 13.85 -0.41
N PRO A 590 26.41 14.13 -0.48
CA PRO A 590 25.38 13.44 0.27
C PRO A 590 25.31 11.95 -0.07
N LYS A 591 25.40 11.08 0.97
CA LYS A 591 25.26 9.63 0.85
C LYS A 591 23.91 9.12 1.34
N TYR A 592 23.41 9.73 2.41
CA TYR A 592 22.13 9.34 3.02
C TYR A 592 21.31 10.57 3.35
N SER A 593 20.03 10.49 3.10
CA SER A 593 19.04 11.42 3.61
C SER A 593 18.05 10.74 4.54
N PHE A 594 17.49 11.52 5.43
CA PHE A 594 16.70 11.08 6.57
C PHE A 594 15.42 11.90 6.68
N VAL A 595 14.31 11.24 6.91
CA VAL A 595 13.05 11.84 7.37
C VAL A 595 12.58 11.05 8.58
N ILE A 596 12.48 11.68 9.73
CA ILE A 596 11.98 11.07 10.95
C ILE A 596 10.89 11.96 11.54
N ILE A 597 9.77 11.35 11.91
CA ILE A 597 8.68 12.04 12.60
C ILE A 597 8.21 11.23 13.80
N SER A 598 7.94 11.93 14.88
CA SER A 598 7.29 11.44 16.10
C SER A 598 6.01 12.28 16.32
N PRO A 599 4.85 11.80 15.84
CA PRO A 599 3.57 12.47 16.04
C PRO A 599 3.18 12.44 17.52
N ASN A 600 2.55 13.52 18.00
CA ASN A 600 2.06 13.64 19.37
C ASN A 600 3.12 13.38 20.46
N ILE A 601 4.39 13.70 20.15
CA ILE A 601 5.56 13.36 21.00
C ILE A 601 5.47 13.96 22.38
N SER A 602 4.78 15.09 22.54
CA SER A 602 4.64 15.78 23.81
C SER A 602 3.29 16.45 23.89
N TYR A 603 2.73 16.45 25.10
CA TYR A 603 1.55 17.22 25.44
C TYR A 603 1.92 18.70 25.61
N GLU A 604 1.20 19.62 24.97
CA GLU A 604 1.39 21.04 25.12
C GLU A 604 0.71 21.51 26.42
N ASN A 605 1.50 21.71 27.46
CA ASN A 605 1.02 22.20 28.75
C ASN A 605 1.85 23.44 29.14
N GLU A 606 1.16 24.51 29.61
CA GLU A 606 1.79 25.75 30.04
C GLU A 606 2.93 25.60 31.08
N LYS A 607 2.95 24.48 31.80
CA LYS A 607 3.93 24.15 32.84
C LYS A 607 5.11 23.29 32.40
N ARG A 608 5.09 22.71 31.17
CA ARG A 608 6.11 21.75 30.71
C ARG A 608 6.46 21.95 29.24
N ASN A 609 7.52 22.72 28.97
CA ASN A 609 8.08 22.90 27.62
C ASN A 609 9.08 21.78 27.24
N PHE A 610 8.96 20.59 27.83
CA PHE A 610 9.87 19.48 27.54
C PHE A 610 9.33 18.66 26.37
N VAL A 611 10.10 18.55 25.30
CA VAL A 611 9.86 17.64 24.18
C VAL A 611 10.80 16.46 24.31
N ALA A 612 10.26 15.24 24.40
CA ALA A 612 11.05 14.02 24.52
C ALA A 612 12.00 13.84 23.32
N PRO A 613 13.25 13.42 23.53
CA PRO A 613 14.28 13.42 22.48
C PRO A 613 14.17 12.20 21.51
N VAL A 614 12.99 11.60 21.32
CA VAL A 614 12.82 10.37 20.55
C VAL A 614 13.26 10.54 19.10
N THR A 615 12.74 11.57 18.40
CA THR A 615 13.13 11.87 17.00
C THR A 615 14.65 12.06 16.88
N LYS A 616 15.24 12.75 17.85
CA LYS A 616 16.70 12.98 17.90
C LYS A 616 17.47 11.67 18.09
N ASN A 617 17.02 10.82 19.03
CA ASN A 617 17.67 9.55 19.33
C ASN A 617 17.60 8.59 18.13
N ILE A 618 16.42 8.43 17.51
CA ILE A 618 16.27 7.61 16.32
C ILE A 618 17.22 8.09 15.22
N THR A 619 17.23 9.41 14.93
CA THR A 619 18.10 9.98 13.90
C THR A 619 19.57 9.71 14.19
N LYS A 620 19.98 9.92 15.45
CA LYS A 620 21.37 9.74 15.86
C LYS A 620 21.79 8.29 15.75
N GLU A 621 21.01 7.35 16.30
CA GLU A 621 21.35 5.94 16.33
C GLU A 621 21.46 5.36 14.91
N ILE A 622 20.52 5.71 14.00
CA ILE A 622 20.57 5.21 12.63
C ILE A 622 21.70 5.86 11.81
N SER A 623 21.94 7.16 11.97
CA SER A 623 23.04 7.82 11.27
C SER A 623 24.39 7.31 11.75
N ASP A 624 24.59 7.11 13.07
CA ASP A 624 25.81 6.51 13.60
C ASP A 624 26.02 5.10 13.02
N TYR A 625 24.99 4.26 12.90
CA TYR A 625 25.09 2.95 12.27
C TYR A 625 25.54 3.03 10.80
N LEU A 626 24.91 3.89 10.00
CA LEU A 626 25.18 4.01 8.56
C LEU A 626 26.59 4.52 8.24
N PHE A 627 27.15 5.38 9.08
CA PHE A 627 28.47 5.97 8.85
C PHE A 627 29.60 5.23 9.59
N THR A 628 29.28 4.19 10.37
CA THR A 628 30.28 3.31 11.00
C THR A 628 30.35 1.93 10.33
N LYS A 629 29.38 1.59 9.50
CA LYS A 629 29.36 0.41 8.61
C LYS A 629 30.28 0.70 7.40
#